data_e676c082fb5f623920bface0afd8df72
#
_entry.id   e676c082fb5f623920bface0afd8df72
#
_cell.length_a   1.000
_cell.length_b   1.000
_cell.length_c   1.000
_cell.angle_alpha   90.00
_cell.angle_beta   90.00
_cell.angle_gamma   90.00
#
_symmetry.space_group_name_H-M   'P 1'
#
loop_
_entity.id
_entity.type
_entity.pdbx_description
1 polymer ?
#
loop_
_entity_poly.entity_id
_entity_poly.type
_entity_poly.pdbx_seq_one_letter_code
_entity_poly.pdbx_strand_id
1 'polypeptide(L)'
;MKEDIEQSENRLHEEIRAPLITQTYKRVTEEQAENGCYEKKQNRCMVYLTTFVAVCGSFAFGSCAGYSSPTQSAIREDLNLSIAEFSLFGSILTFGAMIGAITSGPIADYIGRKGAMRMSSAFCVAGWLAIYFAQGALSLDIGRLATGYGMGVYSYVVPVFIAEIAPRDLRGALTTINQLMICCGVSVAFIIGTMLTWRALALTGLIPCAILLFGLFIIPESPRWLAKIGHQKEFELALRRLRGKDADISEEAAEIQDYIETLEKLPKVNLFDLFQRRYLSSLIVGVGLMVFQQFGGINGICFYTGSIFESSGFPSDVGTIIYAIIQVPITALGAVLIDRAGRKPLLLVSATGLVIGCILTGTSFYLKGHEIAVKEAPILAVTGILVYIGSFSIGMGAVPWVVMSEIYPINIKGAAGSLATLVNWFGAWACSYTFNFLMTWNSFGTFILYAAVNALSILFVIKIVPETKGRTLEQIQASINAS
;
A
#
# COMPACT_ATOMS: atom_id res chain seq x y z
N MET A 1 49.48 -2.23 45.70
CA MET A 1 50.03 -0.91 45.28
C MET A 1 51.01 -1.00 44.10
N LYS A 2 52.03 -1.91 44.05
CA LYS A 2 52.85 -2.10 42.85
C LYS A 2 52.13 -2.86 41.75
N GLU A 3 51.34 -3.87 42.06
CA GLU A 3 50.53 -4.63 41.10
C GLU A 3 49.40 -3.78 40.48
N ASP A 4 48.82 -2.86 41.23
CA ASP A 4 47.76 -1.96 40.74
C ASP A 4 48.30 -0.91 39.76
N ILE A 5 49.56 -0.49 39.95
CA ILE A 5 50.21 0.48 39.04
C ILE A 5 50.59 -0.23 37.73
N GLU A 6 51.10 -1.45 37.77
CA GLU A 6 51.49 -2.23 36.60
C GLU A 6 50.26 -2.68 35.75
N GLN A 7 49.13 -2.98 36.39
CA GLN A 7 47.83 -3.21 35.66
C GLN A 7 47.25 -1.94 35.03
N SER A 8 47.46 -0.77 35.68
CA SER A 8 47.04 0.53 35.17
C SER A 8 47.85 0.94 33.94
N GLU A 9 49.20 0.75 34.00
CA GLU A 9 50.07 1.05 32.87
C GLU A 9 49.87 0.11 31.67
N ASN A 10 49.59 -1.20 31.90
CA ASN A 10 49.28 -2.15 30.85
C ASN A 10 47.93 -1.82 30.14
N ARG A 11 46.90 -1.40 30.90
CA ARG A 11 45.65 -0.92 30.31
C ARG A 11 45.86 0.35 29.46
N LEU A 12 46.66 1.27 29.94
CA LEU A 12 46.96 2.51 29.19
C LEU A 12 47.73 2.21 27.90
N HIS A 13 48.64 1.22 27.91
CA HIS A 13 49.40 0.81 26.73
C HIS A 13 48.55 0.01 25.71
N GLU A 14 47.51 -0.73 26.13
CA GLU A 14 46.54 -1.37 25.24
C GLU A 14 45.60 -0.35 24.61
N GLU A 15 45.15 0.65 25.35
CA GLU A 15 44.31 1.74 24.80
C GLU A 15 45.06 2.59 23.76
N ILE A 16 46.34 2.83 23.94
CA ILE A 16 47.18 3.61 22.97
C ILE A 16 47.43 2.81 21.67
N ARG A 17 47.39 1.49 21.71
CA ARG A 17 47.58 0.61 20.54
C ARG A 17 46.32 0.30 19.76
N ALA A 18 45.13 0.57 20.29
CA ALA A 18 43.89 0.37 19.57
C ALA A 18 43.76 1.37 18.39
N PRO A 19 43.32 0.93 17.19
CA PRO A 19 43.10 1.84 16.08
C PRO A 19 42.14 2.97 16.47
N LEU A 20 42.42 4.19 16.04
CA LEU A 20 41.60 5.38 16.33
C LEU A 20 40.10 5.18 16.09
N ILE A 21 39.76 4.36 15.12
CA ILE A 21 38.35 3.95 14.82
C ILE A 21 37.71 3.20 16.00
N THR A 22 38.47 2.33 16.67
CA THR A 22 37.93 1.52 17.81
C THR A 22 37.81 2.40 19.07
N GLN A 23 38.71 3.37 19.27
CA GLN A 23 38.61 4.33 20.38
C GLN A 23 37.44 5.29 20.19
N THR A 24 37.20 5.76 18.97
CA THR A 24 36.05 6.61 18.62
C THR A 24 34.75 5.84 18.79
N TYR A 25 34.72 4.55 18.38
CA TYR A 25 33.53 3.70 18.51
C TYR A 25 33.22 3.40 19.99
N LYS A 26 34.21 3.15 20.83
CA LYS A 26 34.03 2.96 22.28
C LYS A 26 33.52 4.24 22.96
N ARG A 27 34.14 5.41 22.67
CA ARG A 27 33.66 6.70 23.20
C ARG A 27 32.22 7.01 22.81
N VAL A 28 31.87 6.80 21.53
CA VAL A 28 30.50 7.01 21.05
C VAL A 28 29.50 6.04 21.71
N THR A 29 29.94 4.80 22.00
CA THR A 29 29.07 3.82 22.69
C THR A 29 28.95 4.11 24.19
N GLU A 30 29.97 4.64 24.84
CA GLU A 30 29.96 5.04 26.25
C GLU A 30 29.16 6.35 26.43
N GLU A 31 29.34 7.35 25.57
CA GLU A 31 28.50 8.56 25.54
C GLU A 31 27.03 8.23 25.20
N GLN A 32 26.77 7.24 24.34
CA GLN A 32 25.42 6.76 24.08
C GLN A 32 24.83 5.97 25.28
N ALA A 33 25.65 5.27 26.04
CA ALA A 33 25.22 4.55 27.24
C ALA A 33 24.97 5.51 28.42
N GLU A 34 25.76 6.57 28.58
CA GLU A 34 25.52 7.64 29.57
C GLU A 34 24.32 8.53 29.20
N ASN A 35 24.16 8.86 27.91
CA ASN A 35 22.97 9.59 27.41
C ASN A 35 21.70 8.73 27.40
N GLY A 36 21.80 7.40 27.33
CA GLY A 36 20.66 6.49 27.40
C GLY A 36 19.94 6.48 28.76
N CYS A 37 20.52 7.07 29.81
CA CYS A 37 19.89 7.19 31.13
C CYS A 37 18.98 8.44 31.26
N TYR A 38 18.95 9.33 30.28
CA TYR A 38 18.09 10.53 30.23
C TYR A 38 17.27 10.64 28.95
N GLU A 39 16.85 9.52 28.33
CA GLU A 39 15.76 9.58 27.37
C GLU A 39 14.49 10.03 28.12
N LYS A 40 14.27 11.34 28.17
CA LYS A 40 12.98 11.94 28.53
C LYS A 40 11.94 11.25 27.67
N LYS A 41 11.11 10.44 28.32
CA LYS A 41 10.04 9.63 27.72
C LYS A 41 9.25 10.47 26.72
N GLN A 42 9.60 10.36 25.44
CA GLN A 42 8.90 11.10 24.37
C GLN A 42 7.42 10.76 24.44
N ASN A 43 6.58 11.79 24.55
CA ASN A 43 5.14 11.56 24.57
C ASN A 43 4.65 11.22 23.16
N ARG A 44 4.60 9.93 22.85
CA ARG A 44 4.22 9.41 21.53
C ARG A 44 2.72 9.42 21.26
N CYS A 45 1.90 9.85 22.21
CA CYS A 45 0.44 9.83 22.10
C CYS A 45 -0.05 10.61 20.86
N MET A 46 0.54 11.77 20.57
CA MET A 46 0.16 12.59 19.42
C MET A 46 0.52 11.91 18.08
N VAL A 47 1.64 11.20 18.01
CA VAL A 47 2.02 10.43 16.79
C VAL A 47 1.01 9.34 16.52
N TYR A 48 0.62 8.57 17.55
CA TYR A 48 -0.39 7.51 17.40
C TYR A 48 -1.76 8.07 17.02
N LEU A 49 -2.19 9.17 17.66
CA LEU A 49 -3.46 9.84 17.33
C LEU A 49 -3.43 10.35 15.88
N THR A 50 -2.34 10.99 15.47
CA THR A 50 -2.18 11.52 14.11
C THR A 50 -2.18 10.38 13.08
N THR A 51 -1.51 9.28 13.38
CA THR A 51 -1.53 8.08 12.53
C THR A 51 -2.93 7.47 12.47
N PHE A 52 -3.62 7.33 13.60
CA PHE A 52 -4.99 6.81 13.64
C PHE A 52 -5.93 7.64 12.76
N VAL A 53 -5.89 8.96 12.87
CA VAL A 53 -6.69 9.84 12.01
C VAL A 53 -6.33 9.64 10.53
N ALA A 54 -5.04 9.60 10.19
CA ALA A 54 -4.61 9.44 8.79
C ALA A 54 -5.06 8.09 8.19
N VAL A 55 -4.96 7.00 8.94
CA VAL A 55 -5.35 5.66 8.44
C VAL A 55 -6.86 5.46 8.32
N CYS A 56 -7.70 6.37 8.85
CA CYS A 56 -9.12 6.40 8.49
C CYS A 56 -9.31 6.66 6.98
N GLY A 57 -8.40 7.42 6.34
CA GLY A 57 -8.34 7.54 4.88
C GLY A 57 -7.99 6.22 4.19
N SER A 58 -7.08 5.43 4.76
CA SER A 58 -6.75 4.08 4.26
C SER A 58 -7.92 3.12 4.41
N PHE A 59 -8.63 3.20 5.53
CA PHE A 59 -9.85 2.43 5.73
C PHE A 59 -10.95 2.82 4.74
N ALA A 60 -11.14 4.13 4.49
CA ALA A 60 -12.07 4.62 3.47
C ALA A 60 -11.69 4.12 2.06
N PHE A 61 -10.40 4.09 1.72
CA PHE A 61 -9.90 3.45 0.50
C PHE A 61 -10.36 1.99 0.40
N GLY A 62 -10.12 1.20 1.45
CA GLY A 62 -10.52 -0.20 1.51
C GLY A 62 -12.04 -0.39 1.37
N SER A 63 -12.82 0.45 2.02
CA SER A 63 -14.30 0.43 1.92
C SER A 63 -14.78 0.72 0.49
N CYS A 64 -14.13 1.64 -0.23
CA CYS A 64 -14.43 1.91 -1.63
C CYS A 64 -14.15 0.70 -2.53
N ALA A 65 -13.03 0.02 -2.32
CA ALA A 65 -12.64 -1.16 -3.08
C ALA A 65 -13.56 -2.36 -2.78
N GLY A 66 -13.89 -2.57 -1.50
CA GLY A 66 -14.72 -3.69 -1.04
C GLY A 66 -16.21 -3.56 -1.35
N TYR A 67 -16.69 -2.39 -1.73
CA TYR A 67 -18.12 -2.15 -1.97
C TYR A 67 -18.70 -2.96 -3.15
N SER A 68 -17.93 -3.15 -4.22
CA SER A 68 -18.45 -3.72 -5.49
C SER A 68 -18.89 -5.17 -5.37
N SER A 69 -18.13 -6.01 -4.65
CA SER A 69 -18.36 -7.46 -4.59
C SER A 69 -19.70 -7.84 -3.96
N PRO A 70 -20.06 -7.39 -2.74
CA PRO A 70 -21.31 -7.77 -2.10
C PRO A 70 -22.56 -7.08 -2.70
N THR A 71 -22.37 -6.04 -3.50
CA THR A 71 -23.49 -5.23 -4.01
C THR A 71 -23.86 -5.52 -5.47
N GLN A 72 -23.08 -6.34 -6.17
CA GLN A 72 -23.22 -6.57 -7.60
C GLN A 72 -24.62 -7.05 -8.02
N SER A 73 -25.11 -8.13 -7.43
CA SER A 73 -26.43 -8.70 -7.78
C SER A 73 -27.56 -7.72 -7.46
N ALA A 74 -27.55 -7.16 -6.25
CA ALA A 74 -28.59 -6.24 -5.79
C ALA A 74 -28.67 -4.95 -6.63
N ILE A 75 -27.53 -4.33 -6.99
CA ILE A 75 -27.51 -3.13 -7.85
C ILE A 75 -28.03 -3.47 -9.26
N ARG A 76 -27.60 -4.61 -9.81
CA ARG A 76 -28.03 -5.01 -11.15
C ARG A 76 -29.51 -5.29 -11.22
N GLU A 77 -30.07 -5.92 -10.20
CA GLU A 77 -31.51 -6.19 -10.12
C GLU A 77 -32.34 -4.91 -9.91
N ASP A 78 -31.93 -4.05 -8.93
CA ASP A 78 -32.67 -2.83 -8.60
C ASP A 78 -32.73 -1.82 -9.75
N LEU A 79 -31.62 -1.70 -10.51
CA LEU A 79 -31.47 -0.69 -11.56
C LEU A 79 -31.50 -1.28 -12.98
N ASN A 80 -31.76 -2.58 -13.10
CA ASN A 80 -31.80 -3.32 -14.38
C ASN A 80 -30.53 -3.13 -15.22
N LEU A 81 -29.35 -3.17 -14.58
CA LEU A 81 -28.08 -2.94 -15.27
C LEU A 81 -27.62 -4.19 -16.03
N SER A 82 -27.13 -3.97 -17.24
CA SER A 82 -26.38 -4.98 -18.00
C SER A 82 -25.03 -5.31 -17.36
N ILE A 83 -24.43 -6.42 -17.76
CA ILE A 83 -23.06 -6.80 -17.34
C ILE A 83 -22.05 -5.70 -17.73
N ALA A 84 -22.22 -5.10 -18.91
CA ALA A 84 -21.33 -4.04 -19.39
C ALA A 84 -21.41 -2.77 -18.53
N GLU A 85 -22.62 -2.33 -18.17
CA GLU A 85 -22.83 -1.16 -17.31
C GLU A 85 -22.27 -1.40 -15.91
N PHE A 86 -22.46 -2.59 -15.35
CA PHE A 86 -21.85 -2.92 -14.04
C PHE A 86 -20.33 -3.06 -14.12
N SER A 87 -19.78 -3.56 -15.22
CA SER A 87 -18.33 -3.60 -15.42
C SER A 87 -17.73 -2.19 -15.51
N LEU A 88 -18.46 -1.24 -16.12
CA LEU A 88 -18.07 0.17 -16.11
C LEU A 88 -18.12 0.72 -14.69
N PHE A 89 -19.21 0.51 -13.95
CA PHE A 89 -19.33 0.92 -12.55
C PHE A 89 -18.20 0.39 -11.67
N GLY A 90 -17.82 -0.89 -11.78
CA GLY A 90 -16.72 -1.49 -11.04
C GLY A 90 -15.36 -0.89 -11.40
N SER A 91 -15.11 -0.69 -12.70
CA SER A 91 -13.81 -0.24 -13.20
C SER A 91 -13.60 1.28 -13.16
N ILE A 92 -14.64 2.09 -13.24
CA ILE A 92 -14.54 3.55 -13.21
C ILE A 92 -13.98 4.06 -11.88
N LEU A 93 -14.11 3.29 -10.81
CA LEU A 93 -13.45 3.53 -9.52
C LEU A 93 -11.93 3.61 -9.68
N THR A 94 -11.32 2.62 -10.33
CA THR A 94 -9.88 2.56 -10.55
C THR A 94 -9.40 3.59 -11.55
N PHE A 95 -10.23 3.96 -12.52
CA PHE A 95 -9.97 5.08 -13.42
C PHE A 95 -9.97 6.42 -12.67
N GLY A 96 -10.94 6.65 -11.78
CA GLY A 96 -10.95 7.79 -10.87
C GLY A 96 -9.71 7.82 -9.97
N ALA A 97 -9.31 6.67 -9.44
CA ALA A 97 -8.12 6.55 -8.61
C ALA A 97 -6.82 6.83 -9.38
N MET A 98 -6.74 6.49 -10.65
CA MET A 98 -5.63 6.86 -11.52
C MET A 98 -5.49 8.38 -11.62
N ILE A 99 -6.57 9.10 -11.89
CA ILE A 99 -6.57 10.57 -11.93
C ILE A 99 -6.19 11.15 -10.57
N GLY A 100 -6.79 10.63 -9.49
CA GLY A 100 -6.50 11.05 -8.11
C GLY A 100 -5.03 10.86 -7.75
N ALA A 101 -4.45 9.73 -8.07
CA ALA A 101 -3.04 9.43 -7.77
C ALA A 101 -2.07 10.34 -8.54
N ILE A 102 -2.33 10.63 -9.82
CA ILE A 102 -1.50 11.53 -10.64
C ILE A 102 -1.54 12.96 -10.09
N THR A 103 -2.71 13.44 -9.69
CA THR A 103 -2.91 14.82 -9.22
C THR A 103 -2.54 14.99 -7.75
N SER A 104 -2.45 13.92 -6.97
CA SER A 104 -2.25 13.95 -5.52
C SER A 104 -0.94 14.61 -5.09
N GLY A 105 0.17 14.35 -5.77
CA GLY A 105 1.48 14.92 -5.45
C GLY A 105 1.48 16.45 -5.53
N PRO A 106 1.20 17.06 -6.69
CA PRO A 106 1.08 18.51 -6.84
C PRO A 106 0.10 19.15 -5.86
N ILE A 107 -1.06 18.52 -5.64
CA ILE A 107 -2.08 19.02 -4.72
C ILE A 107 -1.55 19.00 -3.28
N ALA A 108 -0.97 17.89 -2.84
CA ALA A 108 -0.41 17.77 -1.50
C ALA A 108 0.79 18.68 -1.26
N ASP A 109 1.53 19.04 -2.29
CA ASP A 109 2.61 20.03 -2.22
C ASP A 109 2.08 21.45 -2.12
N TYR A 110 0.95 21.77 -2.78
CA TYR A 110 0.36 23.10 -2.80
C TYR A 110 -0.49 23.41 -1.55
N ILE A 111 -1.42 22.54 -1.17
CA ILE A 111 -2.37 22.78 -0.05
C ILE A 111 -2.01 22.03 1.24
N GLY A 112 -0.89 21.33 1.27
CA GLY A 112 -0.47 20.48 2.40
C GLY A 112 -1.14 19.11 2.43
N ARG A 113 -0.60 18.26 3.30
CA ARG A 113 -1.08 16.87 3.40
C ARG A 113 -2.49 16.82 3.97
N LYS A 114 -2.77 17.63 5.01
CA LYS A 114 -4.11 17.74 5.60
C LYS A 114 -5.12 18.33 4.62
N GLY A 115 -4.72 19.34 3.85
CA GLY A 115 -5.54 19.94 2.79
C GLY A 115 -5.95 18.91 1.73
N ALA A 116 -5.00 18.13 1.24
CA ALA A 116 -5.24 17.08 0.27
C ALA A 116 -6.16 15.97 0.81
N MET A 117 -5.97 15.55 2.08
CA MET A 117 -6.87 14.59 2.73
C MET A 117 -8.29 15.13 2.91
N ARG A 118 -8.46 16.43 3.25
CA ARG A 118 -9.79 17.05 3.32
C ARG A 118 -10.49 17.07 1.97
N MET A 119 -9.78 17.48 0.94
CA MET A 119 -10.31 17.48 -0.44
C MET A 119 -10.73 16.08 -0.86
N SER A 120 -9.88 15.09 -0.64
CA SER A 120 -10.17 13.68 -0.93
C SER A 120 -11.42 13.19 -0.18
N SER A 121 -11.55 13.52 1.11
CA SER A 121 -12.74 13.19 1.90
C SER A 121 -14.01 13.83 1.33
N ALA A 122 -13.92 15.07 0.86
CA ALA A 122 -15.07 15.76 0.25
C ALA A 122 -15.53 15.03 -1.02
N PHE A 123 -14.60 14.60 -1.89
CA PHE A 123 -14.92 13.78 -3.07
C PHE A 123 -15.53 12.42 -2.69
N CYS A 124 -14.98 11.74 -1.67
CA CYS A 124 -15.54 10.48 -1.21
C CYS A 124 -16.96 10.66 -0.64
N VAL A 125 -17.20 11.68 0.17
CA VAL A 125 -18.53 11.98 0.73
C VAL A 125 -19.52 12.28 -0.39
N ALA A 126 -19.18 13.17 -1.33
CA ALA A 126 -20.03 13.47 -2.47
C ALA A 126 -20.31 12.22 -3.31
N GLY A 127 -19.30 11.38 -3.55
CA GLY A 127 -19.45 10.15 -4.30
C GLY A 127 -20.34 9.11 -3.59
N TRP A 128 -20.19 8.92 -2.29
CA TRP A 128 -21.06 8.03 -1.51
C TRP A 128 -22.51 8.49 -1.49
N LEU A 129 -22.75 9.80 -1.36
CA LEU A 129 -24.10 10.36 -1.44
C LEU A 129 -24.69 10.20 -2.84
N ALA A 130 -23.89 10.41 -3.90
CA ALA A 130 -24.33 10.17 -5.27
C ALA A 130 -24.73 8.70 -5.50
N ILE A 131 -23.97 7.73 -4.94
CA ILE A 131 -24.32 6.31 -4.99
C ILE A 131 -25.61 6.04 -4.20
N TYR A 132 -25.76 6.59 -3.00
CA TYR A 132 -26.94 6.39 -2.17
C TYR A 132 -28.24 6.85 -2.86
N PHE A 133 -28.22 8.01 -3.50
CA PHE A 133 -29.35 8.58 -4.22
C PHE A 133 -29.46 8.12 -5.68
N ALA A 134 -28.62 7.20 -6.12
CA ALA A 134 -28.59 6.77 -7.50
C ALA A 134 -29.91 6.12 -7.95
N GLN A 135 -30.38 6.54 -9.13
CA GLN A 135 -31.59 6.01 -9.79
C GLN A 135 -31.28 5.35 -11.16
N GLY A 136 -30.01 5.33 -11.57
CA GLY A 136 -29.57 4.75 -12.83
C GLY A 136 -28.06 4.68 -12.95
N ALA A 137 -27.55 4.10 -14.03
CA ALA A 137 -26.13 3.86 -14.27
C ALA A 137 -25.27 5.14 -14.16
N LEU A 138 -25.70 6.24 -14.80
CA LEU A 138 -24.91 7.47 -14.84
C LEU A 138 -24.63 8.05 -13.44
N SER A 139 -25.63 8.08 -12.55
CA SER A 139 -25.45 8.60 -11.19
C SER A 139 -24.57 7.69 -10.35
N LEU A 140 -24.64 6.37 -10.55
CA LEU A 140 -23.72 5.41 -9.96
C LEU A 140 -22.29 5.64 -10.43
N ASP A 141 -22.08 5.79 -11.72
CA ASP A 141 -20.75 5.97 -12.32
C ASP A 141 -20.10 7.28 -11.86
N ILE A 142 -20.86 8.38 -11.79
CA ILE A 142 -20.37 9.66 -11.25
C ILE A 142 -19.97 9.47 -9.77
N GLY A 143 -20.78 8.79 -8.97
CA GLY A 143 -20.46 8.49 -7.58
C GLY A 143 -19.19 7.64 -7.44
N ARG A 144 -19.02 6.63 -8.28
CA ARG A 144 -17.83 5.77 -8.28
C ARG A 144 -16.58 6.50 -8.79
N LEU A 145 -16.72 7.37 -9.78
CA LEU A 145 -15.61 8.19 -10.24
C LEU A 145 -15.13 9.13 -9.12
N ALA A 146 -16.05 9.76 -8.40
CA ALA A 146 -15.73 10.66 -7.29
C ALA A 146 -15.09 9.91 -6.11
N THR A 147 -15.65 8.77 -5.68
CA THR A 147 -15.03 7.93 -4.64
C THR A 147 -13.68 7.39 -5.09
N GLY A 148 -13.55 7.02 -6.37
CA GLY A 148 -12.29 6.59 -6.96
C GLY A 148 -11.23 7.68 -6.93
N TYR A 149 -11.57 8.90 -7.32
CA TYR A 149 -10.65 10.04 -7.23
C TYR A 149 -10.13 10.24 -5.80
N GLY A 150 -11.04 10.26 -4.83
CA GLY A 150 -10.65 10.34 -3.42
C GLY A 150 -9.75 9.18 -2.97
N MET A 151 -10.08 7.96 -3.38
CA MET A 151 -9.27 6.76 -3.11
C MET A 151 -7.85 6.90 -3.68
N GLY A 152 -7.71 7.43 -4.90
CA GLY A 152 -6.41 7.67 -5.54
C GLY A 152 -5.58 8.70 -4.79
N VAL A 153 -6.17 9.79 -4.31
CA VAL A 153 -5.48 10.78 -3.48
C VAL A 153 -5.04 10.17 -2.15
N TYR A 154 -5.90 9.39 -1.47
CA TYR A 154 -5.54 8.71 -0.23
C TYR A 154 -4.37 7.73 -0.41
N SER A 155 -4.32 7.02 -1.54
CA SER A 155 -3.27 6.05 -1.82
C SER A 155 -1.86 6.64 -1.79
N TYR A 156 -1.74 7.93 -2.10
CA TYR A 156 -0.48 8.67 -2.07
C TYR A 156 -0.29 9.46 -0.76
N VAL A 157 -1.28 10.28 -0.39
CA VAL A 157 -1.10 11.28 0.68
C VAL A 157 -1.01 10.64 2.05
N VAL A 158 -1.78 9.58 2.33
CA VAL A 158 -1.80 8.96 3.67
C VAL A 158 -0.46 8.32 4.02
N PRO A 159 0.13 7.42 3.20
CA PRO A 159 1.43 6.83 3.53
C PRO A 159 2.55 7.87 3.56
N VAL A 160 2.52 8.89 2.70
CA VAL A 160 3.48 10.00 2.73
C VAL A 160 3.37 10.77 4.05
N PHE A 161 2.16 11.16 4.46
CA PHE A 161 1.94 11.86 5.71
C PHE A 161 2.42 11.06 6.92
N ILE A 162 2.10 9.76 6.99
CA ILE A 162 2.56 8.88 8.06
C ILE A 162 4.10 8.82 8.09
N ALA A 163 4.76 8.68 6.95
CA ALA A 163 6.21 8.65 6.88
C ALA A 163 6.88 9.97 7.29
N GLU A 164 6.20 11.11 7.07
CA GLU A 164 6.68 12.44 7.43
C GLU A 164 6.52 12.79 8.91
N ILE A 165 5.49 12.25 9.59
CA ILE A 165 5.25 12.49 11.03
C ILE A 165 5.93 11.45 11.93
N ALA A 166 6.21 10.25 11.40
CA ALA A 166 6.74 9.15 12.17
C ALA A 166 8.19 9.37 12.61
N PRO A 167 8.54 9.12 13.89
CA PRO A 167 9.91 9.05 14.32
C PRO A 167 10.62 7.86 13.65
N ARG A 168 11.96 7.91 13.56
CA ARG A 168 12.77 6.93 12.80
C ARG A 168 12.51 5.48 13.24
N ASP A 169 12.41 5.24 14.53
CA ASP A 169 12.21 3.92 15.14
C ASP A 169 10.82 3.31 14.87
N LEU A 170 9.79 4.14 14.68
CA LEU A 170 8.40 3.70 14.45
C LEU A 170 7.96 3.77 12.99
N ARG A 171 8.75 4.37 12.10
CA ARG A 171 8.33 4.65 10.71
C ARG A 171 7.88 3.40 9.96
N GLY A 172 8.64 2.31 10.05
CA GLY A 172 8.29 1.05 9.38
C GLY A 172 6.97 0.47 9.89
N ALA A 173 6.82 0.39 11.21
CA ALA A 173 5.60 -0.13 11.84
C ALA A 173 4.36 0.71 11.50
N LEU A 174 4.46 2.05 11.57
CA LEU A 174 3.34 2.94 11.29
C LEU A 174 2.95 2.93 9.80
N THR A 175 3.92 2.80 8.90
CA THR A 175 3.64 2.68 7.46
C THR A 175 2.94 1.36 7.13
N THR A 176 3.28 0.28 7.86
CA THR A 176 2.62 -1.02 7.70
C THR A 176 1.13 -0.96 8.10
N ILE A 177 0.77 -0.16 9.11
CA ILE A 177 -0.62 0.04 9.54
C ILE A 177 -1.47 0.60 8.39
N ASN A 178 -0.91 1.39 7.49
CA ASN A 178 -1.61 1.89 6.30
C ASN A 178 -2.19 0.73 5.45
N GLN A 179 -1.37 -0.25 5.09
CA GLN A 179 -1.82 -1.40 4.29
C GLN A 179 -2.82 -2.27 5.06
N LEU A 180 -2.58 -2.49 6.35
CA LEU A 180 -3.48 -3.26 7.21
C LEU A 180 -4.87 -2.61 7.27
N MET A 181 -4.95 -1.28 7.39
CA MET A 181 -6.22 -0.56 7.45
C MET A 181 -6.97 -0.55 6.11
N ILE A 182 -6.26 -0.59 4.98
CA ILE A 182 -6.90 -0.83 3.67
C ILE A 182 -7.58 -2.20 3.68
N CYS A 183 -6.87 -3.24 4.09
CA CYS A 183 -7.44 -4.60 4.17
C CYS A 183 -8.61 -4.68 5.16
N CYS A 184 -8.52 -4.02 6.31
CA CYS A 184 -9.64 -3.93 7.27
C CYS A 184 -10.86 -3.26 6.63
N GLY A 185 -10.66 -2.18 5.86
CA GLY A 185 -11.74 -1.49 5.15
C GLY A 185 -12.45 -2.40 4.14
N VAL A 186 -11.69 -3.15 3.33
CA VAL A 186 -12.24 -4.16 2.40
C VAL A 186 -13.01 -5.22 3.17
N SER A 187 -12.43 -5.80 4.22
CA SER A 187 -13.03 -6.88 4.99
C SER A 187 -14.32 -6.46 5.69
N VAL A 188 -14.34 -5.26 6.28
CA VAL A 188 -15.54 -4.70 6.91
C VAL A 188 -16.64 -4.44 5.88
N ALA A 189 -16.29 -3.88 4.71
CA ALA A 189 -17.25 -3.68 3.63
C ALA A 189 -17.84 -5.02 3.11
N PHE A 190 -17.01 -6.06 3.01
CA PHE A 190 -17.46 -7.40 2.64
C PHE A 190 -18.44 -7.99 3.66
N ILE A 191 -18.07 -7.98 4.95
CA ILE A 191 -18.92 -8.55 6.01
C ILE A 191 -20.23 -7.79 6.15
N ILE A 192 -20.16 -6.45 6.25
CA ILE A 192 -21.37 -5.63 6.40
C ILE A 192 -22.23 -5.67 5.13
N GLY A 193 -21.61 -5.80 3.96
CA GLY A 193 -22.31 -5.87 2.68
C GLY A 193 -23.16 -7.10 2.49
N THR A 194 -22.91 -8.21 3.22
CA THR A 194 -23.80 -9.37 3.23
C THR A 194 -25.05 -9.16 4.08
N MET A 195 -25.07 -8.13 4.94
CA MET A 195 -26.15 -7.88 5.91
C MET A 195 -27.00 -6.66 5.54
N LEU A 196 -26.44 -5.70 4.82
CA LEU A 196 -27.07 -4.43 4.50
C LEU A 196 -27.44 -4.34 3.01
N THR A 197 -28.45 -3.52 2.72
CA THR A 197 -28.73 -3.13 1.33
C THR A 197 -27.57 -2.33 0.76
N TRP A 198 -27.39 -2.34 -0.56
CA TRP A 198 -26.30 -1.62 -1.23
C TRP A 198 -26.32 -0.10 -0.94
N ARG A 199 -27.53 0.51 -0.77
CA ARG A 199 -27.67 1.92 -0.36
C ARG A 199 -27.22 2.14 1.09
N ALA A 200 -27.64 1.27 2.01
CA ALA A 200 -27.22 1.36 3.41
C ALA A 200 -25.70 1.15 3.56
N LEU A 201 -25.12 0.25 2.79
CA LEU A 201 -23.67 0.04 2.75
C LEU A 201 -22.94 1.30 2.25
N ALA A 202 -23.48 2.03 1.27
CA ALA A 202 -22.90 3.30 0.81
C ALA A 202 -22.84 4.36 1.94
N LEU A 203 -23.86 4.42 2.80
CA LEU A 203 -23.84 5.31 3.97
C LEU A 203 -22.75 4.95 4.99
N THR A 204 -22.44 3.66 5.16
CA THR A 204 -21.34 3.27 6.05
C THR A 204 -19.99 3.79 5.58
N GLY A 205 -19.79 3.99 4.27
CA GLY A 205 -18.60 4.60 3.69
C GLY A 205 -18.38 6.07 4.10
N LEU A 206 -19.42 6.76 4.59
CA LEU A 206 -19.30 8.12 5.13
C LEU A 206 -18.60 8.15 6.50
N ILE A 207 -18.68 7.07 7.28
CA ILE A 207 -18.17 7.04 8.67
C ILE A 207 -16.65 7.31 8.71
N PRO A 208 -15.79 6.56 7.99
CA PRO A 208 -14.36 6.82 8.03
C PRO A 208 -13.99 8.20 7.45
N CYS A 209 -14.73 8.70 6.47
CA CYS A 209 -14.53 10.05 5.93
C CYS A 209 -14.85 11.13 6.97
N ALA A 210 -15.92 10.96 7.75
CA ALA A 210 -16.31 11.87 8.83
C ALA A 210 -15.25 11.87 9.94
N ILE A 211 -14.83 10.69 10.41
CA ILE A 211 -13.79 10.56 11.44
C ILE A 211 -12.50 11.26 10.98
N LEU A 212 -12.10 11.03 9.73
CA LEU A 212 -10.93 11.69 9.14
C LEU A 212 -11.10 13.21 9.11
N LEU A 213 -12.22 13.72 8.59
CA LEU A 213 -12.49 15.17 8.50
C LEU A 213 -12.43 15.86 9.87
N PHE A 214 -13.10 15.30 10.88
CA PHE A 214 -13.05 15.83 12.25
C PHE A 214 -11.65 15.70 12.86
N GLY A 215 -11.00 14.56 12.70
CA GLY A 215 -9.66 14.32 13.22
C GLY A 215 -8.60 15.28 12.64
N LEU A 216 -8.73 15.67 11.37
CA LEU A 216 -7.82 16.62 10.71
C LEU A 216 -7.82 18.03 11.33
N PHE A 217 -8.83 18.42 12.12
CA PHE A 217 -8.79 19.66 12.89
C PHE A 217 -7.90 19.55 14.12
N ILE A 218 -7.76 18.36 14.70
CA ILE A 218 -7.06 18.13 15.97
C ILE A 218 -5.56 17.92 15.74
N ILE A 219 -5.19 17.21 14.68
CA ILE A 219 -3.79 16.80 14.41
C ILE A 219 -2.96 17.93 13.77
N PRO A 220 -1.63 17.96 13.99
CA PRO A 220 -0.73 18.90 13.32
C PRO A 220 -0.58 18.57 11.82
N GLU A 221 -0.11 19.55 11.04
CA GLU A 221 0.32 19.34 9.65
C GLU A 221 1.70 18.66 9.61
N SER A 222 2.10 18.16 8.44
CA SER A 222 3.40 17.57 8.23
C SER A 222 4.54 18.56 8.50
N PRO A 223 5.46 18.26 9.45
CA PRO A 223 6.62 19.11 9.69
C PRO A 223 7.50 19.26 8.44
N ARG A 224 7.71 18.18 7.67
CA ARG A 224 8.54 18.22 6.46
C ARG A 224 7.95 19.13 5.39
N TRP A 225 6.63 19.12 5.23
CA TRP A 225 5.97 20.02 4.30
C TRP A 225 6.06 21.47 4.75
N LEU A 226 5.83 21.76 6.04
CA LEU A 226 5.95 23.11 6.60
C LEU A 226 7.38 23.67 6.44
N ALA A 227 8.41 22.86 6.64
CA ALA A 227 9.77 23.22 6.39
C ALA A 227 10.04 23.52 4.90
N LYS A 228 9.50 22.68 3.98
CA LYS A 228 9.61 22.85 2.52
C LYS A 228 9.02 24.17 2.02
N ILE A 229 7.92 24.64 2.61
CA ILE A 229 7.29 25.92 2.24
C ILE A 229 7.83 27.12 3.02
N GLY A 230 8.83 26.93 3.89
CA GLY A 230 9.50 27.99 4.64
C GLY A 230 8.74 28.51 5.87
N HIS A 231 7.72 27.80 6.34
CA HIS A 231 6.93 28.16 7.53
C HIS A 231 7.59 27.69 8.83
N GLN A 232 8.75 28.27 9.15
CA GLN A 232 9.66 27.83 10.23
C GLN A 232 8.98 27.72 11.59
N LYS A 233 8.17 28.71 11.99
CA LYS A 233 7.48 28.71 13.30
C LYS A 233 6.45 27.58 13.42
N GLU A 234 5.69 27.35 12.35
CA GLU A 234 4.68 26.30 12.32
C GLU A 234 5.34 24.92 12.25
N PHE A 235 6.47 24.80 11.54
CA PHE A 235 7.30 23.58 11.48
C PHE A 235 7.77 23.15 12.88
N GLU A 236 8.41 24.07 13.64
CA GLU A 236 8.87 23.76 14.99
C GLU A 236 7.70 23.42 15.94
N LEU A 237 6.58 24.17 15.83
CA LEU A 237 5.39 23.88 16.63
C LEU A 237 4.79 22.50 16.31
N ALA A 238 4.69 22.13 15.05
CA ALA A 238 4.19 20.84 14.63
C ALA A 238 5.10 19.71 15.12
N LEU A 239 6.42 19.87 15.00
CA LEU A 239 7.40 18.90 15.45
C LEU A 239 7.35 18.72 16.98
N ARG A 240 7.28 19.80 17.76
CA ARG A 240 7.09 19.76 19.22
C ARG A 240 5.78 19.10 19.64
N ARG A 241 4.69 19.34 18.91
CA ARG A 241 3.40 18.66 19.18
C ARG A 241 3.50 17.15 18.97
N LEU A 242 4.27 16.69 17.97
CA LEU A 242 4.46 15.27 17.66
C LEU A 242 5.41 14.58 18.64
N ARG A 243 6.48 15.24 19.08
CA ARG A 243 7.52 14.64 19.94
C ARG A 243 7.28 14.84 21.43
N GLY A 244 6.47 15.84 21.80
CA GLY A 244 6.20 16.26 23.18
C GLY A 244 6.71 17.67 23.45
N LYS A 245 6.05 18.36 24.37
CA LYS A 245 6.36 19.77 24.68
C LYS A 245 7.79 19.99 25.18
N ASP A 246 8.33 18.99 25.90
CA ASP A 246 9.65 19.03 26.54
C ASP A 246 10.74 18.28 25.76
N ALA A 247 10.40 17.77 24.55
CA ALA A 247 11.37 17.07 23.70
C ALA A 247 12.35 18.05 23.08
N ASP A 248 13.62 17.68 23.05
CA ASP A 248 14.62 18.37 22.22
C ASP A 248 14.41 17.96 20.77
N ILE A 249 14.05 18.93 19.94
CA ILE A 249 13.80 18.74 18.50
C ILE A 249 14.92 19.30 17.63
N SER A 250 15.98 19.84 18.21
CA SER A 250 17.02 20.60 17.50
C SER A 250 17.72 19.77 16.44
N GLU A 251 18.12 18.56 16.80
CA GLU A 251 18.82 17.63 15.89
C GLU A 251 17.88 17.17 14.76
N GLU A 252 16.67 16.75 15.06
CA GLU A 252 15.68 16.31 14.07
C GLU A 252 15.29 17.46 13.14
N ALA A 253 15.14 18.67 13.66
CA ALA A 253 14.82 19.85 12.86
C ALA A 253 15.96 20.21 11.90
N ALA A 254 17.20 20.16 12.37
CA ALA A 254 18.38 20.42 11.52
C ALA A 254 18.50 19.37 10.40
N GLU A 255 18.27 18.09 10.73
CA GLU A 255 18.28 17.00 9.74
C GLU A 255 17.22 17.17 8.66
N ILE A 256 15.98 17.56 9.05
CA ILE A 256 14.90 17.80 8.09
C ILE A 256 15.26 18.97 7.16
N GLN A 257 15.86 20.04 7.68
CA GLN A 257 16.27 21.18 6.88
C GLN A 257 17.40 20.83 5.90
N ASP A 258 18.44 20.15 6.36
CA ASP A 258 19.56 19.68 5.52
C ASP A 258 19.06 18.76 4.39
N TYR A 259 18.13 17.86 4.70
CA TYR A 259 17.51 16.99 3.71
C TYR A 259 16.74 17.79 2.64
N ILE A 260 15.99 18.82 3.03
CA ILE A 260 15.25 19.68 2.08
C ILE A 260 16.20 20.46 1.19
N GLU A 261 17.24 21.08 1.77
CA GLU A 261 18.27 21.80 1.00
C GLU A 261 18.99 20.87 0.01
N THR A 262 19.25 19.64 0.41
CA THR A 262 19.86 18.63 -0.47
C THR A 262 18.93 18.30 -1.63
N LEU A 263 17.62 18.12 -1.38
CA LEU A 263 16.62 17.86 -2.44
C LEU A 263 16.50 19.04 -3.43
N GLU A 264 16.57 20.28 -2.95
CA GLU A 264 16.50 21.47 -3.80
C GLU A 264 17.72 21.62 -4.73
N LYS A 265 18.89 21.16 -4.28
CA LYS A 265 20.12 21.17 -5.07
C LYS A 265 20.18 20.07 -6.14
N LEU A 266 19.30 19.04 -6.04
CA LEU A 266 19.27 17.97 -7.03
C LEU A 266 18.64 18.44 -8.35
N PRO A 267 19.22 18.04 -9.50
CA PRO A 267 18.67 18.38 -10.79
C PRO A 267 17.25 17.79 -10.93
N LYS A 268 16.30 18.61 -11.37
CA LYS A 268 14.95 18.15 -11.69
C LYS A 268 15.01 17.25 -12.91
N VAL A 269 14.64 15.99 -12.73
CA VAL A 269 14.63 14.99 -13.79
C VAL A 269 13.25 15.00 -14.46
N ASN A 270 13.21 15.14 -15.78
CA ASN A 270 11.98 15.03 -16.57
C ASN A 270 11.59 13.56 -16.77
N LEU A 271 10.30 13.30 -17.07
CA LEU A 271 9.82 11.94 -17.35
C LEU A 271 10.59 11.24 -18.47
N PHE A 272 11.03 11.98 -19.48
CA PHE A 272 11.83 11.43 -20.59
C PHE A 272 13.24 10.99 -20.17
N ASP A 273 13.80 11.62 -19.15
CA ASP A 273 15.13 11.25 -18.63
C ASP A 273 15.13 9.88 -17.93
N LEU A 274 13.95 9.39 -17.53
CA LEU A 274 13.80 8.04 -16.93
C LEU A 274 14.20 6.93 -17.90
N PHE A 275 14.07 7.14 -19.21
CA PHE A 275 14.41 6.16 -20.23
C PHE A 275 15.90 6.15 -20.59
N GLN A 276 16.72 6.95 -19.90
CA GLN A 276 18.19 6.86 -20.04
C GLN A 276 18.67 5.50 -19.52
N ARG A 277 19.67 4.95 -20.21
CA ARG A 277 20.21 3.62 -19.93
C ARG A 277 20.55 3.35 -18.46
N ARG A 278 21.02 4.38 -17.76
CA ARG A 278 21.38 4.30 -16.33
C ARG A 278 20.20 4.07 -15.37
N TYR A 279 18.98 4.45 -15.75
CA TYR A 279 17.78 4.32 -14.93
C TYR A 279 16.84 3.23 -15.43
N LEU A 280 17.04 2.79 -16.67
CA LEU A 280 16.13 1.89 -17.37
C LEU A 280 15.96 0.56 -16.63
N SER A 281 17.04 0.00 -16.10
CA SER A 281 17.01 -1.27 -15.37
C SER A 281 16.15 -1.18 -14.09
N SER A 282 16.35 -0.13 -13.29
CA SER A 282 15.51 0.11 -12.09
C SER A 282 14.05 0.37 -12.46
N LEU A 283 13.82 1.09 -13.57
CA LEU A 283 12.47 1.36 -14.07
C LEU A 283 11.76 0.08 -14.51
N ILE A 284 12.46 -0.81 -15.23
CA ILE A 284 11.92 -2.12 -15.67
C ILE A 284 11.52 -2.96 -14.45
N VAL A 285 12.33 -2.99 -13.39
CA VAL A 285 11.99 -3.72 -12.17
C VAL A 285 10.71 -3.16 -11.54
N GLY A 286 10.64 -1.85 -11.30
CA GLY A 286 9.50 -1.25 -10.62
C GLY A 286 8.22 -1.31 -11.44
N VAL A 287 8.26 -0.91 -12.71
CA VAL A 287 7.09 -0.95 -13.62
C VAL A 287 6.67 -2.40 -13.87
N GLY A 288 7.60 -3.31 -14.08
CA GLY A 288 7.32 -4.73 -14.31
C GLY A 288 6.60 -5.38 -13.13
N LEU A 289 7.02 -5.07 -11.89
CA LEU A 289 6.33 -5.55 -10.69
C LEU A 289 4.88 -5.05 -10.63
N MET A 290 4.61 -3.78 -11.01
CA MET A 290 3.25 -3.22 -11.05
C MET A 290 2.39 -3.88 -12.14
N VAL A 291 2.97 -4.14 -13.31
CA VAL A 291 2.28 -4.87 -14.40
C VAL A 291 1.86 -6.25 -13.90
N PHE A 292 2.79 -7.04 -13.37
CA PHE A 292 2.47 -8.39 -12.90
C PHE A 292 1.50 -8.39 -11.71
N GLN A 293 1.62 -7.41 -10.79
CA GLN A 293 0.70 -7.27 -9.66
C GLN A 293 -0.75 -7.10 -10.14
N GLN A 294 -0.98 -6.27 -11.16
CA GLN A 294 -2.34 -5.95 -11.62
C GLN A 294 -2.88 -6.96 -12.61
N PHE A 295 -2.11 -7.31 -13.63
CA PHE A 295 -2.53 -8.27 -14.65
C PHE A 295 -2.55 -9.72 -14.15
N GLY A 296 -2.04 -10.00 -12.94
CA GLY A 296 -2.26 -11.25 -12.21
C GLY A 296 -3.70 -11.49 -11.78
N GLY A 297 -4.59 -10.48 -11.88
CA GLY A 297 -6.04 -10.64 -11.69
C GLY A 297 -6.61 -10.10 -10.36
N ILE A 298 -5.79 -9.46 -9.51
CA ILE A 298 -6.20 -9.09 -8.15
C ILE A 298 -7.47 -8.22 -8.10
N ASN A 299 -7.57 -7.17 -8.94
CA ASN A 299 -8.73 -6.28 -8.90
C ASN A 299 -9.99 -6.95 -9.45
N GLY A 300 -9.85 -7.81 -10.47
CA GLY A 300 -10.98 -8.62 -10.95
C GLY A 300 -11.48 -9.57 -9.87
N ILE A 301 -10.59 -10.29 -9.22
CA ILE A 301 -10.95 -11.24 -8.15
C ILE A 301 -11.56 -10.48 -6.96
N CYS A 302 -10.95 -9.40 -6.48
CA CYS A 302 -11.43 -8.65 -5.32
C CYS A 302 -12.82 -8.01 -5.57
N PHE A 303 -13.01 -7.37 -6.72
CA PHE A 303 -14.25 -6.63 -7.01
C PHE A 303 -15.45 -7.55 -7.32
N TYR A 304 -15.17 -8.76 -7.76
CA TYR A 304 -16.18 -9.72 -8.21
C TYR A 304 -16.15 -11.04 -7.41
N THR A 305 -15.56 -11.06 -6.23
CA THR A 305 -15.45 -12.25 -5.36
C THR A 305 -16.78 -12.95 -5.14
N GLY A 306 -17.83 -12.20 -4.81
CA GLY A 306 -19.17 -12.75 -4.61
C GLY A 306 -19.71 -13.45 -5.85
N SER A 307 -19.56 -12.82 -7.01
CA SER A 307 -19.98 -13.40 -8.30
C SER A 307 -19.16 -14.65 -8.68
N ILE A 308 -17.89 -14.71 -8.33
CA ILE A 308 -17.04 -15.89 -8.54
C ILE A 308 -17.58 -17.07 -7.70
N PHE A 309 -17.89 -16.84 -6.42
CA PHE A 309 -18.44 -17.88 -5.55
C PHE A 309 -19.81 -18.36 -6.04
N GLU A 310 -20.72 -17.45 -6.36
CA GLU A 310 -22.01 -17.77 -6.92
C GLU A 310 -21.90 -18.58 -8.23
N SER A 311 -21.04 -18.13 -9.15
CA SER A 311 -20.78 -18.82 -10.42
C SER A 311 -20.16 -20.21 -10.22
N SER A 312 -19.39 -20.43 -9.15
CA SER A 312 -18.86 -21.74 -8.81
C SER A 312 -19.89 -22.68 -8.16
N GLY A 313 -21.00 -22.12 -7.65
CA GLY A 313 -22.03 -22.85 -6.91
C GLY A 313 -21.80 -22.85 -5.39
N PHE A 314 -20.95 -21.97 -4.86
CA PHE A 314 -20.74 -21.79 -3.43
C PHE A 314 -21.56 -20.57 -2.93
N PRO A 315 -22.10 -20.62 -1.69
CA PRO A 315 -22.83 -19.48 -1.11
C PRO A 315 -21.94 -18.24 -1.06
N SER A 316 -22.32 -17.19 -1.80
CA SER A 316 -21.54 -15.95 -1.96
C SER A 316 -21.21 -15.28 -0.62
N ASP A 317 -22.22 -15.18 0.27
CA ASP A 317 -22.06 -14.51 1.56
C ASP A 317 -21.03 -15.23 2.45
N VAL A 318 -21.14 -16.57 2.52
CA VAL A 318 -20.21 -17.39 3.32
C VAL A 318 -18.79 -17.27 2.78
N GLY A 319 -18.60 -17.39 1.47
CA GLY A 319 -17.28 -17.27 0.83
C GLY A 319 -16.67 -15.89 1.04
N THR A 320 -17.46 -14.83 0.91
CA THR A 320 -17.04 -13.45 1.09
C THR A 320 -16.64 -13.15 2.55
N ILE A 321 -17.38 -13.69 3.53
CA ILE A 321 -17.04 -13.56 4.96
C ILE A 321 -15.73 -14.30 5.28
N ILE A 322 -15.55 -15.53 4.78
CA ILE A 322 -14.32 -16.31 4.99
C ILE A 322 -13.12 -15.57 4.39
N TYR A 323 -13.26 -15.04 3.17
CA TYR A 323 -12.24 -14.19 2.54
C TYR A 323 -11.85 -13.02 3.44
N ALA A 324 -12.84 -12.25 3.93
CA ALA A 324 -12.64 -11.09 4.77
C ALA A 324 -11.92 -11.41 6.09
N ILE A 325 -12.27 -12.53 6.73
CA ILE A 325 -11.65 -12.96 8.00
C ILE A 325 -10.19 -13.38 7.80
N ILE A 326 -9.88 -14.07 6.69
CA ILE A 326 -8.55 -14.60 6.41
C ILE A 326 -7.58 -13.49 5.95
N GLN A 327 -8.05 -12.52 5.19
CA GLN A 327 -7.20 -11.49 4.59
C GLN A 327 -6.43 -10.66 5.64
N VAL A 328 -7.08 -10.22 6.70
CA VAL A 328 -6.48 -9.31 7.70
C VAL A 328 -5.32 -9.95 8.47
N PRO A 329 -5.46 -11.14 9.07
CA PRO A 329 -4.35 -11.80 9.76
C PRO A 329 -3.16 -12.13 8.83
N ILE A 330 -3.45 -12.55 7.60
CA ILE A 330 -2.39 -12.88 6.64
C ILE A 330 -1.65 -11.62 6.19
N THR A 331 -2.35 -10.50 5.99
CA THR A 331 -1.70 -9.22 5.68
C THR A 331 -0.80 -8.76 6.84
N ALA A 332 -1.25 -8.91 8.10
CA ALA A 332 -0.44 -8.59 9.26
C ALA A 332 0.80 -9.50 9.35
N LEU A 333 0.66 -10.79 9.07
CA LEU A 333 1.78 -11.73 8.99
C LEU A 333 2.76 -11.35 7.88
N GLY A 334 2.27 -11.01 6.68
CA GLY A 334 3.08 -10.57 5.55
C GLY A 334 3.95 -9.36 5.90
N ALA A 335 3.40 -8.39 6.60
CA ALA A 335 4.11 -7.21 7.08
C ALA A 335 5.31 -7.55 8.00
N VAL A 336 5.16 -8.53 8.89
CA VAL A 336 6.26 -9.02 9.74
C VAL A 336 7.30 -9.79 8.93
N LEU A 337 6.86 -10.55 7.93
CA LEU A 337 7.74 -11.39 7.12
C LEU A 337 8.62 -10.58 6.14
N ILE A 338 8.16 -9.42 5.67
CA ILE A 338 8.94 -8.57 4.75
C ILE A 338 10.34 -8.28 5.31
N ASP A 339 10.43 -7.95 6.58
CA ASP A 339 11.72 -7.62 7.21
C ASP A 339 12.55 -8.85 7.59
N ARG A 340 11.89 -10.01 7.79
CA ARG A 340 12.57 -11.25 8.20
C ARG A 340 13.02 -12.13 7.03
N ALA A 341 12.17 -12.33 6.03
CA ALA A 341 12.42 -13.26 4.92
C ALA A 341 13.19 -12.61 3.75
N GLY A 342 13.10 -11.29 3.57
CA GLY A 342 13.61 -10.60 2.39
C GLY A 342 12.52 -10.42 1.31
N ARG A 343 12.83 -9.55 0.34
CA ARG A 343 11.82 -9.11 -0.65
C ARG A 343 11.65 -10.15 -1.75
N LYS A 344 12.74 -10.64 -2.31
CA LYS A 344 12.72 -11.58 -3.44
C LYS A 344 12.13 -12.95 -3.08
N PRO A 345 12.51 -13.63 -1.96
CA PRO A 345 11.89 -14.89 -1.55
C PRO A 345 10.39 -14.73 -1.30
N LEU A 346 9.97 -13.62 -0.70
CA LEU A 346 8.56 -13.38 -0.40
C LEU A 346 7.73 -13.19 -1.67
N LEU A 347 8.27 -12.49 -2.67
CA LEU A 347 7.65 -12.38 -4.00
C LEU A 347 7.50 -13.74 -4.68
N LEU A 348 8.52 -14.60 -4.59
CA LEU A 348 8.48 -15.95 -5.22
C LEU A 348 7.44 -16.85 -4.56
N VAL A 349 7.38 -16.88 -3.22
CA VAL A 349 6.38 -17.64 -2.48
C VAL A 349 4.97 -17.14 -2.83
N SER A 350 4.79 -15.83 -2.82
CA SER A 350 3.51 -15.19 -3.17
C SER A 350 3.10 -15.53 -4.60
N ALA A 351 3.96 -15.30 -5.60
CA ALA A 351 3.65 -15.58 -7.00
C ALA A 351 3.33 -17.06 -7.25
N THR A 352 4.05 -17.97 -6.60
CA THR A 352 3.76 -19.41 -6.68
C THR A 352 2.39 -19.74 -6.13
N GLY A 353 2.03 -19.18 -4.98
CA GLY A 353 0.70 -19.37 -4.41
C GLY A 353 -0.41 -18.75 -5.26
N LEU A 354 -0.17 -17.61 -5.94
CA LEU A 354 -1.11 -17.04 -6.90
C LEU A 354 -1.37 -17.99 -8.08
N VAL A 355 -0.32 -18.60 -8.63
CA VAL A 355 -0.46 -19.63 -9.70
C VAL A 355 -1.31 -20.79 -9.20
N ILE A 356 -1.00 -21.34 -8.02
CA ILE A 356 -1.76 -22.47 -7.45
C ILE A 356 -3.22 -22.08 -7.25
N GLY A 357 -3.50 -20.90 -6.65
CA GLY A 357 -4.85 -20.40 -6.44
C GLY A 357 -5.65 -20.27 -7.74
N CYS A 358 -5.04 -19.71 -8.78
CA CYS A 358 -5.65 -19.59 -10.10
C CYS A 358 -5.92 -20.97 -10.74
N ILE A 359 -4.99 -21.92 -10.66
CA ILE A 359 -5.17 -23.26 -11.21
C ILE A 359 -6.31 -23.97 -10.48
N LEU A 360 -6.36 -23.94 -9.15
CA LEU A 360 -7.43 -24.54 -8.35
C LEU A 360 -8.80 -23.96 -8.72
N THR A 361 -8.92 -22.64 -8.81
CA THR A 361 -10.16 -21.98 -9.18
C THR A 361 -10.55 -22.28 -10.62
N GLY A 362 -9.60 -22.24 -11.56
CA GLY A 362 -9.84 -22.61 -12.96
C GLY A 362 -10.31 -24.05 -13.07
N THR A 363 -9.62 -24.99 -12.41
CA THR A 363 -10.00 -26.41 -12.40
C THR A 363 -11.42 -26.62 -11.86
N SER A 364 -11.82 -25.87 -10.83
CA SER A 364 -13.20 -25.90 -10.32
C SER A 364 -14.23 -25.57 -11.42
N PHE A 365 -14.01 -24.49 -12.18
CA PHE A 365 -14.90 -24.14 -13.30
C PHE A 365 -14.89 -25.16 -14.44
N TYR A 366 -13.74 -25.77 -14.70
CA TYR A 366 -13.64 -26.86 -15.68
C TYR A 366 -14.46 -28.07 -15.26
N LEU A 367 -14.31 -28.52 -14.02
CA LEU A 367 -15.05 -29.67 -13.48
C LEU A 367 -16.55 -29.40 -13.48
N LYS A 368 -16.98 -28.21 -13.06
CA LYS A 368 -18.38 -27.81 -13.09
C LYS A 368 -18.95 -27.81 -14.51
N GLY A 369 -18.21 -27.26 -15.48
CA GLY A 369 -18.65 -27.17 -16.88
C GLY A 369 -18.78 -28.52 -17.58
N HIS A 370 -18.10 -29.56 -17.08
CA HIS A 370 -18.17 -30.93 -17.61
C HIS A 370 -18.99 -31.86 -16.72
N GLU A 371 -19.69 -31.33 -15.72
CA GLU A 371 -20.49 -32.10 -14.75
C GLU A 371 -19.70 -33.18 -13.98
N ILE A 372 -18.38 -33.01 -13.86
CA ILE A 372 -17.48 -33.89 -13.13
C ILE A 372 -17.30 -33.33 -11.71
N ALA A 373 -17.45 -34.20 -10.69
CA ALA A 373 -17.24 -33.81 -9.29
C ALA A 373 -17.98 -32.51 -8.88
N VAL A 374 -19.29 -32.43 -9.23
CA VAL A 374 -20.11 -31.23 -9.07
C VAL A 374 -20.21 -30.80 -7.60
N LYS A 375 -20.10 -31.74 -6.65
CA LYS A 375 -20.17 -31.45 -5.19
C LYS A 375 -18.87 -30.88 -4.66
N GLU A 376 -17.73 -31.25 -5.22
CA GLU A 376 -16.40 -30.84 -4.80
C GLU A 376 -15.94 -29.57 -5.49
N ALA A 377 -16.44 -29.27 -6.69
CA ALA A 377 -16.07 -28.11 -7.47
C ALA A 377 -16.21 -26.78 -6.71
N PRO A 378 -17.34 -26.48 -5.99
CA PRO A 378 -17.46 -25.25 -5.24
C PRO A 378 -16.42 -25.08 -4.13
N ILE A 379 -16.08 -26.17 -3.44
CA ILE A 379 -15.06 -26.16 -2.37
C ILE A 379 -13.68 -25.84 -2.96
N LEU A 380 -13.41 -26.43 -4.13
CA LEU A 380 -12.14 -26.18 -4.84
C LEU A 380 -12.01 -24.73 -5.28
N ALA A 381 -13.10 -24.11 -5.74
CA ALA A 381 -13.13 -22.68 -6.09
C ALA A 381 -12.82 -21.79 -4.89
N VAL A 382 -13.50 -22.01 -3.77
CA VAL A 382 -13.26 -21.25 -2.53
C VAL A 382 -11.83 -21.42 -2.05
N THR A 383 -11.33 -22.66 -2.00
CA THR A 383 -9.94 -22.94 -1.62
C THR A 383 -8.96 -22.20 -2.53
N GLY A 384 -9.18 -22.22 -3.85
CA GLY A 384 -8.35 -21.52 -4.81
C GLY A 384 -8.32 -20.02 -4.59
N ILE A 385 -9.48 -19.39 -4.40
CA ILE A 385 -9.58 -17.94 -4.10
C ILE A 385 -8.91 -17.60 -2.78
N LEU A 386 -9.10 -18.40 -1.72
CA LEU A 386 -8.46 -18.15 -0.42
C LEU A 386 -6.93 -18.30 -0.48
N VAL A 387 -6.44 -19.31 -1.20
CA VAL A 387 -4.98 -19.47 -1.48
C VAL A 387 -4.46 -18.27 -2.27
N TYR A 388 -5.18 -17.83 -3.29
CA TYR A 388 -4.82 -16.66 -4.08
C TYR A 388 -4.68 -15.41 -3.21
N ILE A 389 -5.72 -15.07 -2.45
CA ILE A 389 -5.74 -13.86 -1.60
C ILE A 389 -4.71 -13.94 -0.48
N GLY A 390 -4.59 -15.09 0.18
CA GLY A 390 -3.57 -15.29 1.20
C GLY A 390 -2.17 -15.08 0.66
N SER A 391 -1.88 -15.64 -0.51
CA SER A 391 -0.59 -15.49 -1.19
C SER A 391 -0.33 -14.06 -1.63
N PHE A 392 -1.35 -13.37 -2.17
CA PHE A 392 -1.24 -11.95 -2.52
C PHE A 392 -0.91 -11.09 -1.30
N SER A 393 -1.62 -11.30 -0.21
CA SER A 393 -1.47 -10.53 1.04
C SER A 393 -0.09 -10.69 1.68
N ILE A 394 0.56 -11.86 1.52
CA ILE A 394 1.90 -12.13 2.06
C ILE A 394 2.98 -11.36 1.32
N GLY A 395 2.90 -11.26 -0.01
CA GLY A 395 4.01 -10.75 -0.82
C GLY A 395 3.60 -9.76 -1.89
N MET A 396 2.91 -10.20 -2.93
CA MET A 396 2.63 -9.39 -4.14
C MET A 396 1.80 -8.12 -3.84
N GLY A 397 1.08 -8.06 -2.71
CA GLY A 397 0.33 -6.86 -2.31
C GLY A 397 1.22 -5.70 -1.88
N ALA A 398 2.19 -5.95 -1.01
CA ALA A 398 2.99 -4.89 -0.38
C ALA A 398 4.44 -4.82 -0.89
N VAL A 399 5.07 -5.97 -1.17
CA VAL A 399 6.51 -6.04 -1.49
C VAL A 399 6.89 -5.23 -2.74
N PRO A 400 6.11 -5.18 -3.85
CA PRO A 400 6.44 -4.34 -5.00
C PRO A 400 6.65 -2.87 -4.65
N TRP A 401 5.82 -2.31 -3.77
CA TRP A 401 5.94 -0.93 -3.30
C TRP A 401 7.20 -0.70 -2.47
N VAL A 402 7.55 -1.67 -1.62
CA VAL A 402 8.79 -1.63 -0.83
C VAL A 402 10.00 -1.67 -1.75
N VAL A 403 10.05 -2.62 -2.68
CA VAL A 403 11.15 -2.73 -3.67
C VAL A 403 11.31 -1.43 -4.46
N MET A 404 10.22 -0.84 -4.97
CA MET A 404 10.28 0.45 -5.66
C MET A 404 10.90 1.56 -4.81
N SER A 405 10.56 1.60 -3.52
CA SER A 405 11.11 2.61 -2.60
C SER A 405 12.61 2.44 -2.36
N GLU A 406 13.12 1.22 -2.49
CA GLU A 406 14.51 0.83 -2.23
C GLU A 406 15.41 0.88 -3.48
N ILE A 407 14.84 0.73 -4.70
CA ILE A 407 15.63 0.69 -5.94
C ILE A 407 15.77 2.03 -6.65
N TYR A 408 14.83 2.97 -6.44
CA TYR A 408 14.88 4.24 -7.16
C TYR A 408 15.82 5.23 -6.50
N PRO A 409 16.83 5.76 -7.23
CA PRO A 409 17.64 6.88 -6.78
C PRO A 409 16.81 8.10 -6.42
N ILE A 410 17.29 8.88 -5.44
CA ILE A 410 16.54 10.02 -4.88
C ILE A 410 16.12 11.02 -5.95
N ASN A 411 17.00 11.28 -6.94
CA ASN A 411 16.76 12.25 -8.03
C ASN A 411 15.64 11.85 -8.98
N ILE A 412 15.38 10.54 -9.19
CA ILE A 412 14.31 10.05 -10.10
C ILE A 412 13.12 9.47 -9.34
N LYS A 413 13.24 9.29 -8.02
CA LYS A 413 12.24 8.57 -7.19
C LYS A 413 10.82 9.09 -7.37
N GLY A 414 10.63 10.40 -7.46
CA GLY A 414 9.32 11.02 -7.69
C GLY A 414 8.75 10.68 -9.07
N ALA A 415 9.51 10.92 -10.13
CA ALA A 415 9.07 10.69 -11.50
C ALA A 415 8.87 9.19 -11.81
N ALA A 416 9.80 8.33 -11.39
CA ALA A 416 9.70 6.88 -11.57
C ALA A 416 8.55 6.27 -10.74
N GLY A 417 8.37 6.74 -9.51
CA GLY A 417 7.25 6.35 -8.66
C GLY A 417 5.90 6.75 -9.25
N SER A 418 5.78 7.95 -9.80
CA SER A 418 4.56 8.41 -10.49
C SER A 418 4.23 7.55 -11.71
N LEU A 419 5.24 7.22 -12.53
CA LEU A 419 5.05 6.35 -13.69
C LEU A 419 4.62 4.94 -13.27
N ALA A 420 5.27 4.35 -12.28
CA ALA A 420 4.91 3.03 -11.77
C ALA A 420 3.48 3.03 -11.18
N THR A 421 3.10 4.09 -10.46
CA THR A 421 1.74 4.26 -9.93
C THR A 421 0.71 4.41 -11.04
N LEU A 422 1.03 5.15 -12.11
CA LEU A 422 0.16 5.25 -13.28
C LEU A 422 -0.07 3.89 -13.94
N VAL A 423 1.00 3.11 -14.15
CA VAL A 423 0.90 1.76 -14.70
C VAL A 423 0.09 0.83 -13.80
N ASN A 424 0.27 0.95 -12.48
CA ASN A 424 -0.51 0.20 -11.49
C ASN A 424 -2.01 0.47 -11.62
N TRP A 425 -2.44 1.73 -11.62
CA TRP A 425 -3.86 2.08 -11.71
C TRP A 425 -4.46 1.80 -13.08
N PHE A 426 -3.68 1.99 -14.16
CA PHE A 426 -4.10 1.59 -15.50
C PHE A 426 -4.34 0.08 -15.60
N GLY A 427 -3.41 -0.73 -15.08
CA GLY A 427 -3.56 -2.17 -15.01
C GLY A 427 -4.76 -2.60 -14.15
N ALA A 428 -4.98 -1.92 -13.02
CA ALA A 428 -6.14 -2.15 -12.16
C ALA A 428 -7.46 -1.87 -12.90
N TRP A 429 -7.54 -0.77 -13.64
CA TRP A 429 -8.68 -0.43 -14.48
C TRP A 429 -8.91 -1.47 -15.58
N ALA A 430 -7.88 -1.78 -16.34
CA ALA A 430 -7.97 -2.74 -17.45
C ALA A 430 -8.41 -4.13 -16.96
N CYS A 431 -7.83 -4.61 -15.86
CA CYS A 431 -8.17 -5.90 -15.26
C CYS A 431 -9.61 -5.92 -14.76
N SER A 432 -10.04 -4.91 -14.01
CA SER A 432 -11.41 -4.87 -13.44
C SER A 432 -12.48 -4.67 -14.52
N TYR A 433 -12.20 -3.90 -15.58
CA TYR A 433 -13.13 -3.71 -16.70
C TYR A 433 -13.31 -4.99 -17.50
N THR A 434 -12.21 -5.68 -17.82
CA THR A 434 -12.26 -6.87 -18.70
C THR A 434 -12.70 -8.13 -17.99
N PHE A 435 -12.68 -8.18 -16.66
CA PHE A 435 -12.92 -9.39 -15.88
C PHE A 435 -14.27 -10.05 -16.19
N ASN A 436 -15.37 -9.32 -16.14
CA ASN A 436 -16.70 -9.88 -16.39
C ASN A 436 -16.85 -10.41 -17.81
N PHE A 437 -16.24 -9.75 -18.80
CA PHE A 437 -16.25 -10.21 -20.19
C PHE A 437 -15.47 -11.51 -20.35
N LEU A 438 -14.31 -11.61 -19.71
CA LEU A 438 -13.49 -12.82 -19.69
C LEU A 438 -14.22 -13.97 -19.00
N MET A 439 -14.85 -13.71 -17.86
CA MET A 439 -15.64 -14.72 -17.14
C MET A 439 -16.84 -15.23 -17.95
N THR A 440 -17.50 -14.34 -18.69
CA THR A 440 -18.62 -14.70 -19.57
C THR A 440 -18.15 -15.50 -20.78
N TRP A 441 -16.97 -15.15 -21.35
CA TRP A 441 -16.37 -15.86 -22.47
C TRP A 441 -15.94 -17.28 -22.07
N ASN A 442 -15.15 -17.42 -21.02
CA ASN A 442 -14.69 -18.70 -20.49
C ASN A 442 -14.12 -18.56 -19.08
N SER A 443 -14.85 -18.97 -18.05
CA SER A 443 -14.40 -18.85 -16.66
C SER A 443 -13.12 -19.64 -16.38
N PHE A 444 -13.00 -20.87 -16.89
CA PHE A 444 -11.78 -21.67 -16.80
C PHE A 444 -10.59 -20.96 -17.47
N GLY A 445 -10.78 -20.52 -18.71
CA GLY A 445 -9.76 -19.82 -19.50
C GLY A 445 -9.27 -18.55 -18.83
N THR A 446 -10.15 -17.81 -18.17
CA THR A 446 -9.82 -16.58 -17.42
C THR A 446 -8.82 -16.87 -16.30
N PHE A 447 -9.06 -17.87 -15.48
CA PHE A 447 -8.16 -18.22 -14.38
C PHE A 447 -6.84 -18.83 -14.87
N ILE A 448 -6.87 -19.59 -15.98
CA ILE A 448 -5.63 -20.10 -16.61
C ILE A 448 -4.80 -18.94 -17.19
N LEU A 449 -5.43 -17.92 -17.78
CA LEU A 449 -4.74 -16.71 -18.23
C LEU A 449 -4.03 -16.01 -17.05
N TYR A 450 -4.73 -15.82 -15.93
CA TYR A 450 -4.12 -15.25 -14.74
C TYR A 450 -3.01 -16.14 -14.14
N ALA A 451 -3.18 -17.46 -14.17
CA ALA A 451 -2.12 -18.39 -13.78
C ALA A 451 -0.86 -18.22 -14.65
N ALA A 452 -1.03 -18.08 -15.96
CA ALA A 452 0.09 -17.87 -16.89
C ALA A 452 0.81 -16.53 -16.62
N VAL A 453 0.08 -15.44 -16.39
CA VAL A 453 0.67 -14.14 -16.03
C VAL A 453 1.45 -14.24 -14.72
N ASN A 454 0.89 -14.88 -13.69
CA ASN A 454 1.57 -15.08 -12.41
C ASN A 454 2.79 -16.03 -12.55
N ALA A 455 2.75 -17.04 -13.42
CA ALA A 455 3.91 -17.88 -13.73
C ALA A 455 5.03 -17.07 -14.41
N LEU A 456 4.68 -16.18 -15.35
CA LEU A 456 5.64 -15.25 -15.96
C LEU A 456 6.24 -14.29 -14.91
N SER A 457 5.46 -13.88 -13.91
CA SER A 457 5.98 -13.05 -12.81
C SER A 457 7.06 -13.78 -12.01
N ILE A 458 6.96 -15.10 -11.81
CA ILE A 458 8.01 -15.91 -11.15
C ILE A 458 9.31 -15.82 -11.94
N LEU A 459 9.25 -15.99 -13.27
CA LEU A 459 10.43 -15.90 -14.13
C LEU A 459 11.03 -14.48 -14.10
N PHE A 460 10.18 -13.46 -14.10
CA PHE A 460 10.61 -12.07 -14.00
C PHE A 460 11.33 -11.81 -12.67
N VAL A 461 10.75 -12.25 -11.54
CA VAL A 461 11.35 -12.09 -10.22
C VAL A 461 12.68 -12.83 -10.10
N ILE A 462 12.77 -14.06 -10.61
CA ILE A 462 14.01 -14.83 -10.57
C ILE A 462 15.14 -14.12 -11.32
N LYS A 463 14.86 -13.64 -12.55
CA LYS A 463 15.89 -13.15 -13.47
C LYS A 463 16.20 -11.65 -13.28
N ILE A 464 15.22 -10.83 -12.96
CA ILE A 464 15.32 -9.36 -13.09
C ILE A 464 15.28 -8.66 -11.75
N VAL A 465 14.47 -9.15 -10.78
CA VAL A 465 14.32 -8.47 -9.49
C VAL A 465 15.49 -8.80 -8.56
N PRO A 466 16.25 -7.79 -8.09
CA PRO A 466 17.33 -8.01 -7.12
C PRO A 466 16.77 -8.26 -5.71
N GLU A 467 17.54 -8.92 -4.84
CA GLU A 467 17.26 -8.88 -3.40
C GLU A 467 17.77 -7.54 -2.84
N THR A 468 16.87 -6.84 -2.15
CA THR A 468 17.16 -5.49 -1.63
C THR A 468 17.40 -5.48 -0.12
N LYS A 469 17.03 -6.54 0.60
CA LYS A 469 17.17 -6.63 2.06
C LYS A 469 18.62 -6.45 2.52
N GLY A 470 18.85 -5.47 3.39
CA GLY A 470 20.16 -5.23 4.01
C GLY A 470 21.25 -4.72 3.07
N ARG A 471 20.88 -4.26 1.86
CA ARG A 471 21.82 -3.69 0.88
C ARG A 471 21.68 -2.18 0.80
N THR A 472 22.79 -1.50 0.53
CA THR A 472 22.77 -0.06 0.22
C THR A 472 22.22 0.17 -1.19
N LEU A 473 21.76 1.40 -1.46
CA LEU A 473 21.23 1.77 -2.78
C LEU A 473 22.28 1.55 -3.89
N GLU A 474 23.54 1.86 -3.61
CA GLU A 474 24.67 1.69 -4.54
C GLU A 474 24.92 0.21 -4.87
N GLN A 475 24.85 -0.66 -3.86
CA GLN A 475 24.98 -2.11 -4.04
C GLN A 475 23.83 -2.69 -4.85
N ILE A 476 22.60 -2.21 -4.61
CA ILE A 476 21.42 -2.62 -5.36
C ILE A 476 21.56 -2.19 -6.83
N GLN A 477 21.95 -0.94 -7.07
CA GLN A 477 22.12 -0.44 -8.44
C GLN A 477 23.27 -1.14 -9.18
N ALA A 478 24.39 -1.42 -8.51
CA ALA A 478 25.47 -2.22 -9.10
C ALA A 478 24.97 -3.61 -9.51
N SER A 479 24.15 -4.27 -8.68
CA SER A 479 23.59 -5.59 -9.00
C SER A 479 22.59 -5.56 -10.16
N ILE A 480 21.79 -4.49 -10.28
CA ILE A 480 20.82 -4.31 -11.38
C ILE A 480 21.52 -4.03 -12.71
N ASN A 481 22.62 -3.27 -12.69
CA ASN A 481 23.38 -2.93 -13.89
C ASN A 481 24.31 -4.06 -14.37
N ALA A 482 24.59 -5.04 -13.50
CA ALA A 482 25.40 -6.22 -13.82
C ALA A 482 24.57 -7.39 -14.40
N SER A 483 23.26 -7.37 -14.26
CA SER A 483 22.30 -8.35 -14.81
C SER A 483 21.68 -7.85 -16.11
#